data_da759ba0ce61e01e9c0f7deaf13723ec
#
_entry.id   da759ba0ce61e01e9c0f7deaf13723ec
#
_cell.length_a   1.000
_cell.length_b   1.000
_cell.length_c   1.000
_cell.angle_alpha   90.00
_cell.angle_beta   90.00
_cell.angle_gamma   90.00
#
_symmetry.space_group_name_H-M   'P 1'
#
loop_
_entity.id
_entity.type
_entity.pdbx_description
1 polymer ?
#
loop_
_entity_poly.entity_id
_entity_poly.type
_entity_poly.pdbx_seq_one_letter_code
_entity_poly.pdbx_strand_id
1 'polypeptide(L)'
;MHPHSPAATGLTRRGVLVGTAALAGAAATATAPAAEAAPGHPARATVFRNVRPYGAKRPTDLVAVDGLLTSGPAPHGAEVVDGGGRIALPTLVDAHIHPDKTAWGEPWVSRNPAGSIAEYAEEDVKLYHALRTPLKERAERLMGHAVTRGTRAMRAHADVAPAFDLAGVEGVGSARRNLRHALDVEIVGFPQHGVIRTPGTRELLEEAARTGAVDRVGGIDPIGFDEALDEQLDVVFGIADRHGVGVDIHLHERAATGLESLRAIIARTRALSLQGKVTVSHVFCVPGLPGRELDQLAAELADAGISLTTVAPSSDLVLPLDRLRAHGVEVGLGSDGVRDSWSPFGNADMLHRAHLLAWVGDARLDEELEAAFRAGADGGARLLGLPETDLKPGCPADFLLVRGECLPQILVDLPQRDLVVRAGRVVARDGELTGR
;
A
#
# COMPACT_ATOMS: atom_id res chain seq x y z
N MET A 1 -5.02 -73.17 18.07
CA MET A 1 -4.34 -74.14 17.19
C MET A 1 -3.27 -73.31 16.41
N HIS A 2 -2.05 -73.40 16.85
CA HIS A 2 -0.83 -73.19 16.03
C HIS A 2 -0.63 -74.46 15.19
N PRO A 3 0.28 -74.49 14.18
CA PRO A 3 1.49 -73.70 13.89
C PRO A 3 1.72 -73.53 12.35
N HIS A 4 2.67 -72.83 11.78
CA HIS A 4 4.09 -73.09 11.62
C HIS A 4 4.78 -71.98 10.81
N SER A 5 5.91 -71.51 11.30
CA SER A 5 7.00 -70.94 10.51
C SER A 5 7.92 -72.07 9.97
N PRO A 6 8.68 -71.88 8.88
CA PRO A 6 10.10 -71.60 9.02
C PRO A 6 10.65 -70.71 7.88
N ALA A 7 11.71 -70.08 8.00
CA ALA A 7 13.10 -70.22 8.30
C ALA A 7 13.95 -69.35 7.34
N ALA A 8 14.97 -68.78 7.88
CA ALA A 8 15.92 -67.83 7.36
C ALA A 8 16.83 -68.36 6.25
N THR A 9 17.37 -67.43 5.39
CA THR A 9 18.74 -67.48 4.93
C THR A 9 19.27 -66.02 4.77
N GLY A 10 20.38 -65.77 5.41
CA GLY A 10 21.11 -64.54 5.37
C GLY A 10 22.01 -64.39 4.15
N LEU A 11 22.43 -63.15 3.90
CA LEU A 11 23.73 -62.83 3.31
C LEU A 11 24.09 -61.31 3.44
N THR A 12 25.13 -61.13 4.22
CA THR A 12 26.25 -60.15 4.10
C THR A 12 26.07 -58.64 3.96
N ARG A 13 26.62 -57.99 4.98
CA ARG A 13 26.99 -56.55 5.07
C ARG A 13 27.88 -56.12 3.92
N ARG A 14 27.51 -54.99 3.30
CA ARG A 14 28.50 -54.04 2.72
C ARG A 14 28.10 -52.65 3.20
N GLY A 15 29.01 -52.01 3.94
CA GLY A 15 28.85 -50.66 4.44
C GLY A 15 28.88 -49.64 3.30
N VAL A 16 27.97 -48.67 3.40
CA VAL A 16 28.08 -47.44 2.64
C VAL A 16 28.14 -46.31 3.68
N LEU A 17 29.26 -45.61 3.68
CA LEU A 17 29.46 -44.36 4.40
C LEU A 17 28.48 -43.33 3.86
N VAL A 18 27.57 -42.90 4.72
CA VAL A 18 26.74 -41.71 4.45
C VAL A 18 27.48 -40.50 5.01
N GLY A 19 28.06 -39.72 4.12
CA GLY A 19 28.60 -38.41 4.44
C GLY A 19 27.45 -37.45 4.68
N THR A 20 27.31 -36.93 5.90
CA THR A 20 26.44 -35.81 6.24
C THR A 20 27.04 -34.53 5.67
N ALA A 21 26.52 -34.09 4.52
CA ALA A 21 26.73 -32.72 4.05
C ALA A 21 25.77 -31.78 4.79
N ALA A 22 26.30 -30.99 5.69
CA ALA A 22 25.61 -29.87 6.29
C ALA A 22 25.42 -28.80 5.21
N LEU A 23 24.18 -28.61 4.74
CA LEU A 23 23.80 -27.48 3.93
C LEU A 23 23.66 -26.26 4.88
N ALA A 24 24.71 -25.46 4.93
CA ALA A 24 24.61 -24.10 5.48
C ALA A 24 23.83 -23.25 4.46
N GLY A 25 22.59 -22.94 4.77
CA GLY A 25 21.80 -21.98 4.02
C GLY A 25 22.39 -20.60 4.20
N ALA A 26 23.13 -20.10 3.20
CA ALA A 26 23.50 -18.71 3.12
C ALA A 26 22.25 -17.92 2.69
N ALA A 27 21.67 -17.16 3.62
CA ALA A 27 20.72 -16.11 3.30
C ALA A 27 21.47 -15.08 2.46
N ALA A 28 21.23 -15.07 1.16
CA ALA A 28 21.69 -14.01 0.27
C ALA A 28 20.87 -12.76 0.59
N THR A 29 21.43 -11.87 1.41
CA THR A 29 20.98 -10.48 1.46
C THR A 29 21.26 -9.88 0.08
N ALA A 30 20.21 -9.70 -0.72
CA ALA A 30 20.29 -8.93 -1.95
C ALA A 30 20.52 -7.46 -1.55
N THR A 31 21.77 -7.04 -1.48
CA THR A 31 22.13 -5.64 -1.53
C THR A 31 21.79 -5.15 -2.92
N ALA A 32 20.75 -4.30 -3.01
CA ALA A 32 20.49 -3.53 -4.23
C ALA A 32 21.80 -2.83 -4.62
N PRO A 33 22.22 -2.88 -5.90
CA PRO A 33 23.42 -2.17 -6.33
C PRO A 33 23.20 -0.68 -6.03
N ALA A 34 24.12 -0.08 -5.27
CA ALA A 34 24.24 1.36 -5.19
C ALA A 34 24.33 1.88 -6.62
N ALA A 35 23.40 2.74 -7.02
CA ALA A 35 23.47 3.39 -8.31
C ALA A 35 24.79 4.16 -8.36
N GLU A 36 25.74 3.70 -9.17
CA GLU A 36 26.96 4.46 -9.46
C GLU A 36 26.54 5.81 -10.05
N ALA A 37 26.86 6.87 -9.33
CA ALA A 37 26.65 8.22 -9.82
C ALA A 37 27.40 8.39 -11.13
N ALA A 38 26.71 8.74 -12.20
CA ALA A 38 27.33 9.08 -13.47
C ALA A 38 28.36 10.18 -13.27
N PRO A 39 29.58 10.07 -13.79
CA PRO A 39 30.62 11.04 -13.57
C PRO A 39 30.23 12.37 -14.25
N GLY A 40 30.06 13.44 -13.47
CA GLY A 40 30.00 14.79 -14.01
C GLY A 40 28.96 15.78 -13.46
N HIS A 41 28.01 15.36 -12.64
CA HIS A 41 27.12 16.32 -11.97
C HIS A 41 27.60 16.53 -10.53
N PRO A 42 27.69 17.80 -10.05
CA PRO A 42 28.02 18.07 -8.65
C PRO A 42 26.96 17.41 -7.77
N ALA A 43 27.40 16.68 -6.76
CA ALA A 43 26.52 16.01 -5.80
C ALA A 43 25.51 17.03 -5.26
N ARG A 44 24.22 16.73 -5.39
CA ARG A 44 23.19 17.62 -4.85
C ARG A 44 23.08 17.39 -3.36
N ALA A 45 23.36 18.42 -2.59
CA ALA A 45 23.32 18.36 -1.15
C ALA A 45 22.38 19.43 -0.55
N THR A 46 21.62 19.04 0.46
CA THR A 46 20.76 19.94 1.25
C THR A 46 21.02 19.69 2.73
N VAL A 47 21.16 20.77 3.50
CA VAL A 47 21.25 20.73 4.96
C VAL A 47 19.95 21.27 5.54
N PHE A 48 19.23 20.44 6.27
CA PHE A 48 18.06 20.84 7.04
C PHE A 48 18.52 21.14 8.46
N ARG A 49 18.69 22.42 8.79
CA ARG A 49 19.19 22.87 10.07
C ARG A 49 18.09 22.91 11.14
N ASN A 50 18.51 22.71 12.37
CA ASN A 50 17.62 22.87 13.54
C ASN A 50 16.34 22.04 13.38
N VAL A 51 16.46 20.76 13.03
CA VAL A 51 15.39 19.79 12.89
C VAL A 51 15.42 18.85 14.08
N ARG A 52 14.27 18.51 14.66
CA ARG A 52 14.15 17.52 15.73
C ARG A 52 13.65 16.19 15.16
N PRO A 53 14.52 15.22 14.89
CA PRO A 53 14.07 13.90 14.44
C PRO A 53 13.10 13.29 15.44
N TYR A 54 12.08 12.62 14.96
CA TYR A 54 11.12 11.86 15.76
C TYR A 54 11.85 10.97 16.79
N GLY A 55 11.41 11.01 18.03
CA GLY A 55 12.05 10.32 19.17
C GLY A 55 13.31 11.02 19.72
N ALA A 56 13.88 12.03 19.06
CA ALA A 56 15.01 12.79 19.58
C ALA A 56 14.57 13.87 20.57
N LYS A 57 15.38 14.06 21.62
CA LYS A 57 15.14 15.09 22.66
C LYS A 57 15.59 16.50 22.24
N ARG A 58 16.52 16.60 21.30
CA ARG A 58 17.14 17.87 20.89
C ARG A 58 17.16 17.98 19.35
N PRO A 59 17.05 19.19 18.82
CA PRO A 59 17.28 19.43 17.41
C PRO A 59 18.72 19.09 17.00
N THR A 60 18.86 18.70 15.74
CA THR A 60 20.13 18.46 15.05
C THR A 60 19.99 18.90 13.59
N ASP A 61 21.10 18.89 12.85
CA ASP A 61 21.08 19.09 11.43
C ASP A 61 20.96 17.75 10.71
N LEU A 62 20.09 17.64 9.72
CA LEU A 62 20.00 16.51 8.81
C LEU A 62 20.66 16.89 7.49
N VAL A 63 21.63 16.10 7.04
CA VAL A 63 22.35 16.31 5.78
C VAL A 63 21.88 15.27 4.77
N ALA A 64 21.34 15.74 3.65
CA ALA A 64 20.96 14.92 2.52
C ALA A 64 21.96 15.10 1.38
N VAL A 65 22.48 14.01 0.83
CA VAL A 65 23.36 13.99 -0.34
C VAL A 65 22.81 12.96 -1.33
N ASP A 66 22.56 13.39 -2.55
CA ASP A 66 22.00 12.55 -3.63
C ASP A 66 20.77 11.74 -3.21
N GLY A 67 19.91 12.36 -2.42
CA GLY A 67 18.64 11.79 -1.97
C GLY A 67 18.70 10.92 -0.73
N LEU A 68 19.89 10.69 -0.15
CA LEU A 68 20.06 9.89 1.06
C LEU A 68 20.53 10.76 2.23
N LEU A 69 20.10 10.43 3.44
CA LEU A 69 20.63 11.02 4.67
C LEU A 69 22.06 10.51 4.91
N THR A 70 22.92 11.38 5.41
CA THR A 70 24.33 11.07 5.70
C THR A 70 24.75 11.57 7.09
N SER A 71 25.71 10.88 7.72
CA SER A 71 26.34 11.30 8.98
C SER A 71 27.54 12.24 8.77
N GLY A 72 27.98 12.44 7.52
CA GLY A 72 29.12 13.28 7.19
C GLY A 72 28.81 14.78 7.24
N PRO A 73 29.85 15.63 7.19
CA PRO A 73 29.66 17.06 7.06
C PRO A 73 29.01 17.40 5.71
N ALA A 74 28.26 18.49 5.69
CA ALA A 74 27.65 18.97 4.45
C ALA A 74 28.72 19.30 3.41
N PRO A 75 28.55 18.89 2.13
CA PRO A 75 29.42 19.33 1.05
C PRO A 75 29.41 20.87 0.90
N HIS A 76 30.51 21.40 0.39
CA HIS A 76 30.59 22.83 0.11
C HIS A 76 29.53 23.24 -0.93
N GLY A 77 28.79 24.31 -0.68
CA GLY A 77 27.72 24.79 -1.56
C GLY A 77 26.40 24.08 -1.39
N ALA A 78 26.24 23.24 -0.36
CA ALA A 78 24.94 22.63 -0.04
C ALA A 78 23.85 23.68 0.21
N GLU A 79 22.65 23.43 -0.31
CA GLU A 79 21.46 24.22 0.00
C GLU A 79 21.17 24.14 1.50
N VAL A 80 20.74 25.25 2.12
CA VAL A 80 20.40 25.29 3.54
C VAL A 80 18.94 25.62 3.71
N VAL A 81 18.23 24.74 4.42
CA VAL A 81 16.81 24.89 4.79
C VAL A 81 16.72 24.93 6.31
N ASP A 82 16.13 26.00 6.86
CA ASP A 82 15.89 26.08 8.30
C ASP A 82 14.65 25.25 8.70
N GLY A 83 14.85 24.25 9.55
CA GLY A 83 13.78 23.43 10.11
C GLY A 83 13.02 24.08 11.26
N GLY A 84 13.57 25.17 11.84
CA GLY A 84 12.89 25.97 12.87
C GLY A 84 12.52 25.19 14.15
N GLY A 85 13.29 24.17 14.50
CA GLY A 85 13.01 23.29 15.66
C GLY A 85 11.83 22.31 15.48
N ARG A 86 11.29 22.21 14.27
CA ARG A 86 10.17 21.31 13.94
C ARG A 86 10.55 19.85 14.09
N ILE A 87 9.53 19.00 14.35
CA ILE A 87 9.72 17.55 14.34
C ILE A 87 9.80 17.06 12.91
N ALA A 88 10.81 16.24 12.62
CA ALA A 88 10.87 15.44 11.42
C ALA A 88 10.21 14.09 11.67
N LEU A 89 9.18 13.77 10.88
CA LEU A 89 8.51 12.48 10.86
C LEU A 89 8.81 11.75 9.56
N PRO A 90 8.75 10.40 9.53
CA PRO A 90 8.70 9.64 8.29
C PRO A 90 7.60 10.16 7.38
N THR A 91 7.81 10.09 6.06
CA THR A 91 6.75 10.33 5.07
C THR A 91 5.68 9.24 5.15
N LEU A 92 4.51 9.57 4.63
CA LEU A 92 3.34 8.70 4.63
C LEU A 92 3.20 7.95 3.30
N VAL A 93 2.50 6.82 3.32
CA VAL A 93 2.18 6.01 2.15
C VAL A 93 0.69 5.69 2.17
N ASP A 94 0.00 5.96 1.07
CA ASP A 94 -1.40 5.61 0.89
C ASP A 94 -1.49 4.26 0.19
N ALA A 95 -1.73 3.20 0.94
CA ALA A 95 -1.69 1.84 0.42
C ALA A 95 -2.95 1.47 -0.41
N HIS A 96 -3.95 2.36 -0.45
CA HIS A 96 -5.21 2.10 -1.15
C HIS A 96 -6.01 3.41 -1.36
N ILE A 97 -6.09 3.89 -2.60
CA ILE A 97 -6.82 5.11 -2.95
C ILE A 97 -7.41 5.01 -4.37
N HIS A 98 -8.54 5.68 -4.63
CA HIS A 98 -9.20 5.78 -5.94
C HIS A 98 -9.14 7.22 -6.49
N PRO A 99 -8.05 7.63 -7.16
CA PRO A 99 -7.91 9.02 -7.63
C PRO A 99 -8.73 9.33 -8.88
N ASP A 100 -9.08 8.34 -9.66
CA ASP A 100 -9.76 8.47 -10.96
C ASP A 100 -11.20 8.98 -10.82
N LYS A 101 -11.92 8.50 -9.80
CA LYS A 101 -13.34 8.81 -9.58
C LYS A 101 -13.61 10.00 -8.66
N THR A 102 -12.55 10.65 -8.15
CA THR A 102 -12.68 11.74 -7.18
C THR A 102 -13.41 12.97 -7.72
N ALA A 103 -14.23 13.59 -6.88
CA ALA A 103 -14.77 14.94 -7.06
C ALA A 103 -14.00 15.98 -6.21
N TRP A 104 -12.77 15.71 -5.80
CA TRP A 104 -11.95 16.66 -5.05
C TRP A 104 -11.63 17.91 -5.87
N GLY A 105 -11.94 19.06 -5.31
CA GLY A 105 -11.78 20.36 -6.00
C GLY A 105 -12.91 20.71 -6.98
N GLU A 106 -13.91 19.85 -7.11
CA GLU A 106 -15.14 20.16 -7.85
C GLU A 106 -16.19 20.80 -6.93
N PRO A 107 -17.19 21.51 -7.50
CA PRO A 107 -18.38 21.93 -6.74
C PRO A 107 -19.00 20.74 -6.01
N TRP A 108 -19.68 21.02 -4.91
CA TRP A 108 -20.34 19.96 -4.15
C TRP A 108 -21.40 19.25 -5.00
N VAL A 109 -21.31 17.92 -5.03
CA VAL A 109 -22.30 17.04 -5.62
C VAL A 109 -22.91 16.19 -4.51
N SER A 110 -24.22 16.34 -4.29
CA SER A 110 -24.96 15.49 -3.34
C SER A 110 -24.97 14.04 -3.82
N ARG A 111 -24.85 13.13 -2.87
CA ARG A 111 -24.88 11.69 -3.15
C ARG A 111 -26.31 11.18 -3.15
N ASN A 112 -26.58 10.17 -3.99
CA ASN A 112 -27.82 9.42 -3.95
C ASN A 112 -27.69 8.25 -2.97
N PRO A 113 -28.78 7.82 -2.34
CA PRO A 113 -28.76 6.60 -1.56
C PRO A 113 -28.42 5.39 -2.45
N ALA A 114 -27.54 4.51 -1.98
CA ALA A 114 -27.25 3.24 -2.59
C ALA A 114 -27.19 2.17 -1.48
N GLY A 115 -27.75 1.00 -1.72
CA GLY A 115 -27.84 -0.10 -0.77
C GLY A 115 -27.03 -1.33 -1.15
N SER A 116 -26.39 -1.32 -2.33
CA SER A 116 -25.60 -2.42 -2.84
C SER A 116 -24.37 -1.92 -3.63
N ILE A 117 -23.36 -2.80 -3.76
CA ILE A 117 -22.18 -2.53 -4.60
C ILE A 117 -22.59 -2.16 -6.03
N ALA A 118 -23.58 -2.87 -6.59
CA ALA A 118 -24.07 -2.60 -7.94
C ALA A 118 -24.64 -1.18 -8.09
N GLU A 119 -25.45 -0.73 -7.12
CA GLU A 119 -26.01 0.63 -7.12
C GLU A 119 -24.92 1.69 -6.97
N TYR A 120 -23.91 1.47 -6.11
CA TYR A 120 -22.76 2.36 -6.02
C TYR A 120 -21.98 2.44 -7.34
N ALA A 121 -21.77 1.31 -8.02
CA ALA A 121 -21.13 1.28 -9.31
C ALA A 121 -21.92 2.05 -10.40
N GLU A 122 -23.25 1.97 -10.40
CA GLU A 122 -24.10 2.80 -11.27
C GLU A 122 -23.99 4.30 -10.97
N GLU A 123 -23.92 4.67 -9.69
CA GLU A 123 -23.71 6.07 -9.29
C GLU A 123 -22.33 6.59 -9.70
N ASP A 124 -21.28 5.73 -9.74
CA ASP A 124 -19.98 6.09 -10.27
C ASP A 124 -20.05 6.49 -11.75
N VAL A 125 -20.80 5.76 -12.59
CA VAL A 125 -21.00 6.10 -14.01
C VAL A 125 -21.70 7.46 -14.14
N LYS A 126 -22.73 7.70 -13.32
CA LYS A 126 -23.46 8.97 -13.34
C LYS A 126 -22.56 10.14 -12.91
N LEU A 127 -21.77 9.94 -11.85
CA LEU A 127 -20.81 10.95 -11.37
C LEU A 127 -19.75 11.24 -12.42
N TYR A 128 -19.18 10.21 -13.03
CA TYR A 128 -18.18 10.34 -14.09
C TYR A 128 -18.63 11.26 -15.21
N HIS A 129 -19.88 11.08 -15.70
CA HIS A 129 -20.45 11.93 -16.74
C HIS A 129 -20.88 13.31 -16.25
N ALA A 130 -21.17 13.49 -14.99
CA ALA A 130 -21.59 14.78 -14.41
C ALA A 130 -20.42 15.73 -14.14
N LEU A 131 -19.22 15.19 -13.85
CA LEU A 131 -18.04 15.99 -13.57
C LEU A 131 -17.49 16.64 -14.83
N ARG A 132 -17.22 17.96 -14.76
CA ARG A 132 -16.79 18.75 -15.93
C ARG A 132 -15.29 18.77 -16.12
N THR A 133 -14.54 18.73 -15.03
CA THR A 133 -13.07 18.69 -15.08
C THR A 133 -12.62 17.31 -15.59
N PRO A 134 -11.72 17.25 -16.58
CA PRO A 134 -11.21 15.99 -17.08
C PRO A 134 -10.64 15.10 -15.96
N LEU A 135 -10.86 13.78 -16.04
CA LEU A 135 -10.42 12.80 -15.04
C LEU A 135 -8.94 12.96 -14.69
N LYS A 136 -8.05 13.09 -15.69
CA LYS A 136 -6.61 13.26 -15.48
C LYS A 136 -6.26 14.48 -14.61
N GLU A 137 -7.02 15.57 -14.75
CA GLU A 137 -6.80 16.80 -13.97
C GLU A 137 -7.29 16.65 -12.54
N ARG A 138 -8.43 15.95 -12.34
CA ARG A 138 -8.94 15.63 -11.00
C ARG A 138 -8.00 14.70 -10.27
N ALA A 139 -7.55 13.62 -10.92
CA ALA A 139 -6.57 12.69 -10.37
C ALA A 139 -5.26 13.41 -9.99
N GLU A 140 -4.68 14.22 -10.90
CA GLU A 140 -3.45 14.98 -10.63
C GLU A 140 -3.63 15.95 -9.46
N ARG A 141 -4.77 16.62 -9.37
CA ARG A 141 -5.10 17.54 -8.28
C ARG A 141 -5.17 16.81 -6.92
N LEU A 142 -5.85 15.67 -6.86
CA LEU A 142 -5.95 14.87 -5.63
C LEU A 142 -4.59 14.31 -5.23
N MET A 143 -3.87 13.71 -6.16
CA MET A 143 -2.55 13.11 -5.92
C MET A 143 -1.52 14.17 -5.51
N GLY A 144 -1.54 15.35 -6.14
CA GLY A 144 -0.73 16.50 -5.74
C GLY A 144 -1.09 17.01 -4.35
N HIS A 145 -2.38 17.05 -4.01
CA HIS A 145 -2.82 17.37 -2.66
C HIS A 145 -2.30 16.36 -1.63
N ALA A 146 -2.34 15.06 -1.91
CA ALA A 146 -1.76 14.04 -1.04
C ALA A 146 -0.25 14.27 -0.78
N VAL A 147 0.52 14.69 -1.79
CA VAL A 147 1.92 15.09 -1.62
C VAL A 147 2.06 16.25 -0.64
N THR A 148 1.23 17.29 -0.75
CA THR A 148 1.28 18.43 0.21
C THR A 148 0.93 18.02 1.64
N ARG A 149 0.26 16.86 1.80
CA ARG A 149 -0.07 16.25 3.10
C ARG A 149 0.98 15.25 3.57
N GLY A 150 2.04 15.02 2.79
CA GLY A 150 3.19 14.22 3.18
C GLY A 150 3.20 12.80 2.64
N THR A 151 2.32 12.47 1.71
CA THR A 151 2.32 11.18 1.03
C THR A 151 3.42 11.15 -0.03
N ARG A 152 4.36 10.18 0.11
CA ARG A 152 5.46 9.98 -0.86
C ARG A 152 5.18 8.89 -1.87
N ALA A 153 4.25 8.00 -1.56
CA ALA A 153 3.89 6.87 -2.43
C ALA A 153 2.43 6.49 -2.23
N MET A 154 1.81 5.95 -3.28
CA MET A 154 0.43 5.44 -3.19
C MET A 154 0.21 4.27 -4.13
N ARG A 155 -0.76 3.41 -3.74
CA ARG A 155 -1.37 2.43 -4.63
C ARG A 155 -2.71 2.96 -5.07
N ALA A 156 -2.78 3.35 -6.34
CA ALA A 156 -3.94 3.95 -6.97
C ALA A 156 -4.76 2.89 -7.72
N HIS A 157 -5.98 2.67 -7.28
CA HIS A 157 -6.96 1.85 -7.97
C HIS A 157 -7.65 2.71 -9.03
N ALA A 158 -7.59 2.27 -10.28
CA ALA A 158 -8.20 2.98 -11.42
C ALA A 158 -9.21 2.06 -12.09
N ASP A 159 -10.44 2.55 -12.23
CA ASP A 159 -11.56 1.76 -12.74
C ASP A 159 -11.32 1.30 -14.19
N VAL A 160 -11.61 0.02 -14.40
CA VAL A 160 -11.57 -0.65 -15.70
C VAL A 160 -12.91 -1.32 -15.95
N ALA A 161 -13.68 -0.79 -16.88
CA ALA A 161 -14.97 -1.33 -17.27
C ALA A 161 -15.37 -0.79 -18.65
N PRO A 162 -16.24 -1.45 -19.43
CA PRO A 162 -16.73 -0.93 -20.72
C PRO A 162 -17.36 0.46 -20.64
N ALA A 163 -17.86 0.88 -19.49
CA ALA A 163 -18.42 2.22 -19.27
C ALA A 163 -17.36 3.34 -19.29
N PHE A 164 -16.10 3.02 -18.99
CA PHE A 164 -14.98 3.97 -18.88
C PHE A 164 -13.82 3.62 -19.80
N ASP A 165 -13.84 2.40 -20.38
CA ASP A 165 -12.70 1.83 -21.07
C ASP A 165 -11.44 1.81 -20.17
N LEU A 166 -10.31 2.33 -20.59
CA LEU A 166 -9.09 2.50 -19.82
C LEU A 166 -8.85 3.96 -19.35
N ALA A 167 -9.87 4.81 -19.44
CA ALA A 167 -9.72 6.24 -19.13
C ALA A 167 -9.22 6.51 -17.69
N GLY A 168 -9.64 5.70 -16.71
CA GLY A 168 -9.15 5.75 -15.33
C GLY A 168 -7.64 5.49 -15.27
N VAL A 169 -7.20 4.39 -15.85
CA VAL A 169 -5.79 3.97 -15.91
C VAL A 169 -4.93 5.00 -16.63
N GLU A 170 -5.37 5.50 -17.77
CA GLU A 170 -4.66 6.52 -18.56
C GLU A 170 -4.53 7.85 -17.81
N GLY A 171 -5.60 8.29 -17.16
CA GLY A 171 -5.64 9.52 -16.38
C GLY A 171 -4.72 9.47 -15.17
N VAL A 172 -4.78 8.40 -14.38
CA VAL A 172 -3.88 8.18 -13.23
C VAL A 172 -2.43 8.01 -13.71
N GLY A 173 -2.21 7.29 -14.81
CA GLY A 173 -0.89 7.16 -15.44
C GLY A 173 -0.30 8.48 -15.89
N SER A 174 -1.13 9.41 -16.39
CA SER A 174 -0.71 10.78 -16.72
C SER A 174 -0.30 11.57 -15.46
N ALA A 175 -1.11 11.51 -14.39
CA ALA A 175 -0.80 12.15 -13.11
C ALA A 175 0.49 11.57 -12.47
N ARG A 176 0.69 10.24 -12.51
CA ARG A 176 1.93 9.55 -12.10
C ARG A 176 3.16 10.14 -12.79
N ARG A 177 3.11 10.33 -14.12
CA ARG A 177 4.23 10.92 -14.87
C ARG A 177 4.52 12.36 -14.46
N ASN A 178 3.49 13.17 -14.26
CA ASN A 178 3.63 14.59 -13.89
C ASN A 178 4.18 14.77 -12.48
N LEU A 179 3.79 13.91 -11.54
CA LEU A 179 4.17 13.99 -10.12
C LEU A 179 5.38 13.11 -9.76
N ARG A 180 6.04 12.44 -10.72
CA ARG A 180 7.14 11.48 -10.48
C ARG A 180 8.32 12.03 -9.67
N HIS A 181 8.45 13.37 -9.58
CA HIS A 181 9.50 14.03 -8.78
C HIS A 181 9.18 14.05 -7.29
N ALA A 182 7.92 13.81 -6.91
CA ALA A 182 7.42 13.93 -5.54
C ALA A 182 6.64 12.70 -5.06
N LEU A 183 6.14 11.86 -5.98
CA LEU A 183 5.22 10.77 -5.66
C LEU A 183 5.54 9.52 -6.48
N ASP A 184 5.74 8.39 -5.81
CA ASP A 184 5.75 7.07 -6.42
C ASP A 184 4.31 6.51 -6.47
N VAL A 185 3.93 5.91 -7.59
CA VAL A 185 2.56 5.41 -7.77
C VAL A 185 2.59 4.01 -8.36
N GLU A 186 1.98 3.03 -7.68
CA GLU A 186 1.52 1.77 -8.26
C GLU A 186 0.08 1.93 -8.77
N ILE A 187 -0.23 1.41 -9.94
CA ILE A 187 -1.57 1.45 -10.52
C ILE A 187 -2.18 0.06 -10.53
N VAL A 188 -3.36 -0.08 -9.96
CA VAL A 188 -4.18 -1.29 -10.04
C VAL A 188 -5.28 -1.05 -11.06
N GLY A 189 -5.38 -1.91 -12.08
CA GLY A 189 -6.57 -1.95 -12.95
C GLY A 189 -7.72 -2.58 -12.18
N PHE A 190 -8.68 -1.77 -11.74
CA PHE A 190 -9.71 -2.17 -10.80
C PHE A 190 -11.07 -2.41 -11.49
N PRO A 191 -11.60 -3.63 -11.47
CA PRO A 191 -12.87 -3.97 -12.11
C PRO A 191 -14.07 -3.68 -11.19
N GLN A 192 -14.34 -2.39 -10.90
CA GLN A 192 -15.43 -1.95 -10.00
C GLN A 192 -16.78 -2.56 -10.35
N HIS A 193 -17.03 -2.86 -11.63
CA HIS A 193 -18.28 -3.39 -12.13
C HIS A 193 -18.31 -4.93 -12.21
N GLY A 194 -17.29 -5.61 -11.69
CA GLY A 194 -17.08 -7.05 -11.77
C GLY A 194 -16.30 -7.48 -13.01
N VAL A 195 -15.60 -8.59 -12.90
CA VAL A 195 -14.79 -9.18 -13.98
C VAL A 195 -15.65 -10.04 -14.89
N ILE A 196 -16.48 -10.91 -14.32
CA ILE A 196 -17.33 -11.87 -15.03
C ILE A 196 -18.72 -11.28 -15.27
N ARG A 197 -19.25 -10.62 -14.25
CA ARG A 197 -20.56 -9.96 -14.28
C ARG A 197 -20.68 -8.92 -15.40
N THR A 198 -19.59 -8.24 -15.77
CA THR A 198 -19.57 -7.20 -16.82
C THR A 198 -18.77 -7.65 -18.01
N PRO A 199 -19.43 -8.19 -19.09
CA PRO A 199 -18.75 -8.62 -20.30
C PRO A 199 -17.89 -7.52 -20.92
N GLY A 200 -16.64 -7.82 -21.29
CA GLY A 200 -15.65 -6.89 -21.83
C GLY A 200 -14.63 -6.41 -20.80
N THR A 201 -14.91 -6.51 -19.49
CA THR A 201 -13.95 -6.09 -18.44
C THR A 201 -12.68 -6.94 -18.45
N ARG A 202 -12.81 -8.25 -18.66
CA ARG A 202 -11.67 -9.17 -18.77
C ARG A 202 -10.69 -8.74 -19.87
N GLU A 203 -11.19 -8.43 -21.05
CA GLU A 203 -10.38 -8.01 -22.21
C GLU A 203 -9.66 -6.69 -21.93
N LEU A 204 -10.32 -5.75 -21.24
CA LEU A 204 -9.72 -4.48 -20.86
C LEU A 204 -8.62 -4.66 -19.79
N LEU A 205 -8.83 -5.53 -18.80
CA LEU A 205 -7.79 -5.87 -17.81
C LEU A 205 -6.57 -6.54 -18.46
N GLU A 206 -6.81 -7.47 -19.39
CA GLU A 206 -5.74 -8.10 -20.18
C GLU A 206 -4.96 -7.06 -21.00
N GLU A 207 -5.65 -6.11 -21.65
CA GLU A 207 -5.03 -5.04 -22.43
C GLU A 207 -4.20 -4.11 -21.54
N ALA A 208 -4.73 -3.69 -20.38
CA ALA A 208 -4.04 -2.83 -19.44
C ALA A 208 -2.74 -3.49 -18.91
N ALA A 209 -2.79 -4.78 -18.57
CA ALA A 209 -1.62 -5.52 -18.12
C ALA A 209 -0.61 -5.73 -19.26
N ARG A 210 -1.08 -6.13 -20.46
CA ARG A 210 -0.24 -6.37 -21.64
C ARG A 210 0.53 -5.13 -22.09
N THR A 211 -0.07 -3.95 -21.99
CA THR A 211 0.56 -2.67 -22.37
C THR A 211 1.48 -2.09 -21.28
N GLY A 212 1.51 -2.67 -20.09
CA GLY A 212 2.24 -2.14 -18.94
C GLY A 212 1.63 -0.86 -18.37
N ALA A 213 0.34 -0.61 -18.64
CA ALA A 213 -0.37 0.54 -18.11
C ALA A 213 -0.70 0.39 -16.62
N VAL A 214 -0.76 -0.86 -16.12
CA VAL A 214 -0.99 -1.19 -14.71
C VAL A 214 0.15 -2.02 -14.14
N ASP A 215 0.39 -1.87 -12.84
CA ASP A 215 1.38 -2.63 -12.08
C ASP A 215 0.72 -3.87 -11.42
N ARG A 216 -0.61 -3.84 -11.27
CA ARG A 216 -1.42 -4.91 -10.67
C ARG A 216 -2.78 -5.03 -11.37
N VAL A 217 -3.35 -6.24 -11.31
CA VAL A 217 -4.72 -6.53 -11.75
C VAL A 217 -5.60 -6.69 -10.52
N GLY A 218 -6.74 -6.03 -10.53
CA GLY A 218 -7.73 -6.06 -9.46
C GLY A 218 -8.80 -7.14 -9.62
N GLY A 219 -9.51 -7.37 -8.53
CA GLY A 219 -10.74 -8.15 -8.44
C GLY A 219 -11.65 -7.53 -7.39
N ILE A 220 -12.91 -7.96 -7.31
CA ILE A 220 -13.88 -7.48 -6.33
C ILE A 220 -14.86 -8.59 -5.96
N ASP A 221 -15.01 -8.84 -4.65
CA ASP A 221 -16.04 -9.69 -4.05
C ASP A 221 -16.48 -10.87 -4.92
N PRO A 222 -15.61 -11.90 -5.08
CA PRO A 222 -15.79 -12.93 -6.10
C PRO A 222 -17.07 -13.75 -5.95
N ILE A 223 -17.55 -13.96 -4.73
CA ILE A 223 -18.79 -14.68 -4.44
C ILE A 223 -19.98 -13.72 -4.38
N GLY A 224 -19.84 -12.65 -3.55
CA GLY A 224 -20.98 -11.81 -3.18
C GLY A 224 -21.38 -10.79 -4.25
N PHE A 225 -20.48 -10.40 -5.15
CA PHE A 225 -20.76 -9.44 -6.18
C PHE A 225 -20.63 -9.99 -7.60
N ASP A 226 -19.51 -10.64 -7.93
CA ASP A 226 -19.29 -11.22 -9.26
C ASP A 226 -19.98 -12.57 -9.45
N GLU A 227 -20.43 -13.22 -8.35
CA GLU A 227 -21.12 -14.51 -8.32
C GLU A 227 -20.35 -15.63 -9.06
N ALA A 228 -19.02 -15.52 -9.12
CA ALA A 228 -18.15 -16.35 -9.97
C ALA A 228 -16.76 -16.54 -9.34
N LEU A 229 -16.67 -17.15 -8.14
CA LEU A 229 -15.43 -17.26 -7.37
C LEU A 229 -14.26 -17.80 -8.21
N ASP A 230 -14.41 -18.98 -8.77
CA ASP A 230 -13.33 -19.63 -9.50
C ASP A 230 -13.01 -18.91 -10.82
N GLU A 231 -14.03 -18.52 -11.57
CA GLU A 231 -13.86 -17.86 -12.86
C GLU A 231 -13.20 -16.48 -12.72
N GLN A 232 -13.63 -15.67 -11.75
CA GLN A 232 -12.99 -14.35 -11.50
C GLN A 232 -11.52 -14.54 -11.11
N LEU A 233 -11.24 -15.40 -10.13
CA LEU A 233 -9.89 -15.60 -9.66
C LEU A 233 -8.99 -16.21 -10.75
N ASP A 234 -9.49 -17.13 -11.58
CA ASP A 234 -8.73 -17.71 -12.70
C ASP A 234 -8.39 -16.65 -13.75
N VAL A 235 -9.30 -15.71 -14.02
CA VAL A 235 -9.03 -14.57 -14.91
C VAL A 235 -7.97 -13.65 -14.32
N VAL A 236 -8.17 -13.16 -13.08
CA VAL A 236 -7.29 -12.18 -12.43
C VAL A 236 -5.89 -12.74 -12.24
N PHE A 237 -5.77 -13.92 -11.65
CA PHE A 237 -4.49 -14.57 -11.40
C PHE A 237 -3.81 -15.02 -12.70
N GLY A 238 -4.60 -15.48 -13.70
CA GLY A 238 -4.08 -15.84 -15.01
C GLY A 238 -3.51 -14.65 -15.78
N ILE A 239 -4.12 -13.48 -15.71
CA ILE A 239 -3.56 -12.22 -16.29
C ILE A 239 -2.28 -11.85 -15.56
N ALA A 240 -2.30 -11.87 -14.23
CA ALA A 240 -1.14 -11.52 -13.41
C ALA A 240 0.08 -12.41 -13.71
N ASP A 241 -0.11 -13.72 -13.81
CA ASP A 241 0.95 -14.68 -14.13
C ASP A 241 1.50 -14.46 -15.55
N ARG A 242 0.63 -14.32 -16.56
CA ARG A 242 1.06 -14.11 -17.97
C ARG A 242 1.86 -12.83 -18.18
N HIS A 243 1.51 -11.75 -17.49
CA HIS A 243 2.13 -10.44 -17.70
C HIS A 243 3.14 -10.05 -16.61
N GLY A 244 3.30 -10.89 -15.57
CA GLY A 244 4.26 -10.68 -14.49
C GLY A 244 3.89 -9.55 -13.52
N VAL A 245 2.63 -9.09 -13.55
CA VAL A 245 2.10 -8.04 -12.66
C VAL A 245 1.60 -8.62 -11.34
N GLY A 246 1.32 -7.77 -10.34
CA GLY A 246 0.73 -8.22 -9.08
C GLY A 246 -0.79 -8.35 -9.14
N VAL A 247 -1.36 -8.73 -8.00
CA VAL A 247 -2.82 -8.83 -7.77
C VAL A 247 -3.21 -7.97 -6.59
N ASP A 248 -4.38 -7.29 -6.66
CA ASP A 248 -4.99 -6.59 -5.52
C ASP A 248 -6.51 -6.75 -5.56
N ILE A 249 -7.09 -7.52 -4.64
CA ILE A 249 -8.51 -7.87 -4.64
C ILE A 249 -9.24 -7.14 -3.52
N HIS A 250 -10.29 -6.38 -3.87
CA HIS A 250 -11.24 -5.85 -2.90
C HIS A 250 -12.10 -6.97 -2.34
N LEU A 251 -12.13 -7.11 -1.02
CA LEU A 251 -12.87 -8.15 -0.33
C LEU A 251 -13.72 -7.54 0.79
N HIS A 252 -14.95 -7.11 0.47
CA HIS A 252 -15.92 -6.59 1.43
C HIS A 252 -16.79 -7.70 2.02
N GLU A 253 -16.73 -8.89 1.46
CA GLU A 253 -17.44 -10.08 1.93
C GLU A 253 -17.13 -10.37 3.38
N ARG A 254 -18.15 -10.68 4.15
CA ARG A 254 -18.05 -10.93 5.60
C ARG A 254 -18.18 -12.40 5.95
N ALA A 255 -17.79 -12.76 7.16
CA ALA A 255 -17.96 -14.07 7.77
C ALA A 255 -17.49 -15.23 6.85
N ALA A 256 -18.26 -16.29 6.73
CA ALA A 256 -17.89 -17.50 5.99
C ALA A 256 -17.61 -17.24 4.50
N THR A 257 -18.41 -16.39 3.86
CA THR A 257 -18.25 -16.04 2.43
C THR A 257 -16.91 -15.38 2.17
N GLY A 258 -16.53 -14.36 2.96
CA GLY A 258 -15.24 -13.70 2.79
C GLY A 258 -14.06 -14.62 3.14
N LEU A 259 -14.22 -15.51 4.11
CA LEU A 259 -13.18 -16.51 4.43
C LEU A 259 -13.02 -17.55 3.32
N GLU A 260 -14.09 -17.92 2.63
CA GLU A 260 -14.03 -18.82 1.47
C GLU A 260 -13.26 -18.15 0.32
N SER A 261 -13.60 -16.91 -0.04
CA SER A 261 -12.88 -16.13 -1.05
C SER A 261 -11.41 -15.95 -0.67
N LEU A 262 -11.12 -15.60 0.58
CA LEU A 262 -9.74 -15.40 1.04
C LEU A 262 -8.90 -16.68 0.96
N ARG A 263 -9.45 -17.83 1.33
CA ARG A 263 -8.78 -19.13 1.19
C ARG A 263 -8.54 -19.51 -0.26
N ALA A 264 -9.50 -19.21 -1.16
CA ALA A 264 -9.33 -19.42 -2.60
C ALA A 264 -8.22 -18.55 -3.18
N ILE A 265 -8.08 -17.28 -2.72
CA ILE A 265 -6.98 -16.38 -3.04
C ILE A 265 -5.64 -16.94 -2.56
N ILE A 266 -5.56 -17.41 -1.30
CA ILE A 266 -4.36 -18.03 -0.73
C ILE A 266 -3.93 -19.26 -1.58
N ALA A 267 -4.88 -20.10 -1.94
CA ALA A 267 -4.60 -21.29 -2.75
C ALA A 267 -4.01 -20.95 -4.11
N ARG A 268 -4.54 -19.97 -4.83
CA ARG A 268 -4.04 -19.52 -6.15
C ARG A 268 -2.69 -18.83 -6.04
N THR A 269 -2.49 -18.02 -4.99
CA THR A 269 -1.20 -17.37 -4.72
C THR A 269 -0.08 -18.41 -4.61
N ARG A 270 -0.32 -19.49 -3.86
CA ARG A 270 0.64 -20.59 -3.71
C ARG A 270 0.82 -21.37 -5.01
N ALA A 271 -0.28 -21.71 -5.71
CA ALA A 271 -0.24 -22.51 -6.92
C ALA A 271 0.55 -21.83 -8.05
N LEU A 272 0.46 -20.51 -8.17
CA LEU A 272 1.15 -19.73 -9.21
C LEU A 272 2.46 -19.07 -8.73
N SER A 273 2.90 -19.37 -7.51
CA SER A 273 4.14 -18.80 -6.95
C SER A 273 4.15 -17.26 -6.95
N LEU A 274 3.02 -16.65 -6.61
CA LEU A 274 2.85 -15.19 -6.55
C LEU A 274 3.06 -14.60 -5.14
N GLN A 275 3.82 -15.30 -4.27
CA GLN A 275 4.16 -14.81 -2.94
C GLN A 275 4.84 -13.42 -3.02
N GLY A 276 4.37 -12.49 -2.18
CA GLY A 276 4.83 -11.10 -2.18
C GLY A 276 4.23 -10.22 -3.28
N LYS A 277 3.42 -10.78 -4.19
CA LYS A 277 2.76 -10.05 -5.29
C LYS A 277 1.25 -9.91 -5.12
N VAL A 278 0.67 -10.47 -4.07
CA VAL A 278 -0.79 -10.46 -3.83
C VAL A 278 -1.11 -9.62 -2.61
N THR A 279 -2.10 -8.75 -2.77
CA THR A 279 -2.71 -7.96 -1.70
C THR A 279 -4.20 -8.23 -1.68
N VAL A 280 -4.80 -8.26 -0.49
CA VAL A 280 -6.25 -8.27 -0.33
C VAL A 280 -6.67 -7.03 0.45
N SER A 281 -7.54 -6.25 -0.15
CA SER A 281 -8.00 -4.96 0.39
C SER A 281 -9.28 -5.14 1.20
N HIS A 282 -9.43 -4.36 2.29
CA HIS A 282 -10.56 -4.33 3.24
C HIS A 282 -10.64 -5.55 4.16
N VAL A 283 -10.79 -6.75 3.62
CA VAL A 283 -10.81 -8.06 4.32
C VAL A 283 -11.81 -8.08 5.48
N PHE A 284 -13.04 -7.65 5.25
CA PHE A 284 -14.08 -7.49 6.28
C PHE A 284 -14.51 -8.80 6.95
N CYS A 285 -14.01 -9.93 6.49
CA CYS A 285 -14.20 -11.23 7.15
C CYS A 285 -13.23 -11.48 8.32
N VAL A 286 -12.16 -10.69 8.48
CA VAL A 286 -11.12 -10.91 9.50
C VAL A 286 -11.47 -10.32 10.87
N PRO A 287 -12.02 -9.07 10.97
CA PRO A 287 -12.41 -8.53 12.25
C PRO A 287 -13.42 -9.42 12.98
N GLY A 288 -13.22 -9.61 14.28
CA GLY A 288 -14.11 -10.42 15.11
C GLY A 288 -13.87 -11.94 15.05
N LEU A 289 -12.89 -12.42 14.30
CA LEU A 289 -12.51 -13.85 14.31
C LEU A 289 -12.04 -14.28 15.71
N PRO A 290 -12.42 -15.50 16.18
CA PRO A 290 -11.87 -16.06 17.40
C PRO A 290 -10.34 -16.14 17.34
N GLY A 291 -9.69 -15.89 18.46
CA GLY A 291 -8.24 -15.73 18.52
C GLY A 291 -7.44 -16.86 17.85
N ARG A 292 -7.83 -18.13 18.05
CA ARG A 292 -7.14 -19.28 17.45
C ARG A 292 -7.34 -19.34 15.93
N GLU A 293 -8.53 -19.02 15.46
CA GLU A 293 -8.83 -19.00 14.02
C GLU A 293 -8.08 -17.84 13.33
N LEU A 294 -8.01 -16.68 13.97
CA LEU A 294 -7.24 -15.55 13.49
C LEU A 294 -5.74 -15.88 13.38
N ASP A 295 -5.15 -16.53 14.41
CA ASP A 295 -3.72 -16.92 14.37
C ASP A 295 -3.43 -17.90 13.24
N GLN A 296 -4.32 -18.88 13.04
CA GLN A 296 -4.19 -19.84 11.94
C GLN A 296 -4.26 -19.13 10.58
N LEU A 297 -5.25 -18.26 10.38
CA LEU A 297 -5.39 -17.49 9.14
C LEU A 297 -4.21 -16.56 8.90
N ALA A 298 -3.73 -15.87 9.94
CA ALA A 298 -2.56 -15.00 9.84
C ALA A 298 -1.30 -15.77 9.44
N ALA A 299 -1.10 -16.98 9.99
CA ALA A 299 -0.01 -17.85 9.58
C ALA A 299 -0.15 -18.30 8.10
N GLU A 300 -1.36 -18.63 7.64
CA GLU A 300 -1.64 -18.99 6.24
C GLU A 300 -1.36 -17.84 5.28
N LEU A 301 -1.73 -16.60 5.64
CA LEU A 301 -1.47 -15.37 4.88
C LEU A 301 0.03 -15.08 4.81
N ALA A 302 0.73 -15.16 5.94
CA ALA A 302 2.18 -14.93 6.01
C ALA A 302 2.97 -15.95 5.17
N ASP A 303 2.62 -17.24 5.27
CA ASP A 303 3.24 -18.29 4.46
C ASP A 303 2.98 -18.11 2.94
N ALA A 304 1.81 -17.61 2.58
CA ALA A 304 1.48 -17.24 1.20
C ALA A 304 2.08 -15.89 0.79
N GLY A 305 2.74 -15.15 1.67
CA GLY A 305 3.29 -13.82 1.39
C GLY A 305 2.23 -12.82 0.93
N ILE A 306 1.00 -12.92 1.46
CA ILE A 306 -0.10 -12.03 1.14
C ILE A 306 -0.09 -10.85 2.11
N SER A 307 -0.14 -9.64 1.56
CA SER A 307 -0.33 -8.40 2.33
C SER A 307 -1.80 -7.99 2.35
N LEU A 308 -2.17 -7.20 3.36
CA LEU A 308 -3.54 -6.69 3.52
C LEU A 308 -3.56 -5.16 3.49
N THR A 309 -4.67 -4.56 3.06
CA THR A 309 -4.93 -3.14 3.31
C THR A 309 -6.18 -2.94 4.14
N THR A 310 -6.18 -1.88 4.95
CA THR A 310 -7.35 -1.44 5.71
C THR A 310 -7.59 0.04 5.48
N VAL A 311 -8.85 0.42 5.52
CA VAL A 311 -9.29 1.82 5.48
C VAL A 311 -10.00 2.22 6.78
N ALA A 312 -10.16 1.26 7.70
CA ALA A 312 -10.79 1.43 9.01
C ALA A 312 -12.08 2.27 8.95
N PRO A 313 -13.12 1.83 8.24
CA PRO A 313 -14.32 2.65 8.01
C PRO A 313 -15.22 2.75 9.25
N SER A 314 -15.14 1.77 10.16
CA SER A 314 -15.90 1.69 11.41
C SER A 314 -15.22 0.76 12.42
N SER A 315 -15.62 0.85 13.69
CA SER A 315 -14.99 0.08 14.78
C SER A 315 -15.15 -1.44 14.65
N ASP A 316 -16.22 -1.92 14.02
CA ASP A 316 -16.45 -3.35 13.75
C ASP A 316 -15.61 -3.89 12.58
N LEU A 317 -14.92 -3.02 11.85
CA LEU A 317 -14.09 -3.34 10.68
C LEU A 317 -12.60 -3.02 10.87
N VAL A 318 -12.18 -2.74 12.09
CA VAL A 318 -10.75 -2.54 12.40
C VAL A 318 -10.04 -3.89 12.38
N LEU A 319 -9.00 -4.00 11.54
CA LEU A 319 -8.14 -5.17 11.53
C LEU A 319 -7.31 -5.27 12.82
N PRO A 320 -7.10 -6.46 13.37
CA PRO A 320 -6.26 -6.69 14.54
C PRO A 320 -4.77 -6.59 14.17
N LEU A 321 -4.29 -5.36 13.93
CA LEU A 321 -2.98 -5.05 13.33
C LEU A 321 -1.81 -5.72 14.04
N ASP A 322 -1.75 -5.63 15.37
CA ASP A 322 -0.63 -6.18 16.15
C ASP A 322 -0.56 -7.69 16.02
N ARG A 323 -1.72 -8.34 16.00
CA ARG A 323 -1.80 -9.80 15.88
C ARG A 323 -1.42 -10.29 14.49
N LEU A 324 -1.88 -9.60 13.44
CA LEU A 324 -1.48 -9.89 12.06
C LEU A 324 0.03 -9.69 11.87
N ARG A 325 0.59 -8.59 12.37
CA ARG A 325 2.03 -8.31 12.31
C ARG A 325 2.87 -9.30 13.11
N ALA A 326 2.39 -9.76 14.27
CA ALA A 326 3.07 -10.79 15.06
C ALA A 326 3.27 -12.11 14.29
N HIS A 327 2.42 -12.40 13.30
CA HIS A 327 2.55 -13.52 12.37
C HIS A 327 3.31 -13.18 11.08
N GLY A 328 3.76 -11.93 10.90
CA GLY A 328 4.49 -11.49 9.72
C GLY A 328 3.61 -11.06 8.54
N VAL A 329 2.31 -10.80 8.78
CA VAL A 329 1.41 -10.25 7.75
C VAL A 329 1.60 -8.74 7.68
N GLU A 330 1.98 -8.23 6.51
CA GLU A 330 2.08 -6.78 6.27
C GLU A 330 0.70 -6.16 6.07
N VAL A 331 0.42 -5.08 6.79
CA VAL A 331 -0.84 -4.35 6.68
C VAL A 331 -0.56 -2.88 6.41
N GLY A 332 -1.07 -2.38 5.29
CA GLY A 332 -1.04 -0.97 4.91
C GLY A 332 -2.37 -0.26 5.22
N LEU A 333 -2.29 1.05 5.46
CA LEU A 333 -3.46 1.92 5.64
C LEU A 333 -3.72 2.70 4.36
N GLY A 334 -4.98 2.85 3.96
CA GLY A 334 -5.40 3.57 2.77
C GLY A 334 -6.49 4.61 3.01
N SER A 335 -6.56 5.59 2.12
CA SER A 335 -7.62 6.60 2.09
C SER A 335 -8.94 6.08 1.57
N ASP A 336 -8.91 5.10 0.66
CA ASP A 336 -10.03 4.64 -0.14
C ASP A 336 -10.59 5.74 -1.06
N GLY A 337 -11.89 5.73 -1.33
CA GLY A 337 -12.57 6.79 -2.06
C GLY A 337 -12.46 8.16 -1.37
N VAL A 338 -12.21 9.20 -2.17
CA VAL A 338 -12.12 10.58 -1.69
C VAL A 338 -13.12 11.43 -2.43
N ARG A 339 -14.24 11.78 -1.76
CA ARG A 339 -15.33 12.59 -2.34
C ARG A 339 -15.83 12.02 -3.68
N ASP A 340 -16.03 10.72 -3.72
CA ASP A 340 -16.58 10.01 -4.89
C ASP A 340 -18.06 9.61 -4.69
N SER A 341 -18.58 8.73 -5.52
CA SER A 341 -19.97 8.24 -5.39
C SER A 341 -20.18 7.38 -4.15
N TRP A 342 -19.13 6.68 -3.67
CA TRP A 342 -19.20 5.79 -2.51
C TRP A 342 -19.19 6.54 -1.18
N SER A 343 -18.42 7.65 -1.12
CA SER A 343 -18.27 8.41 0.11
C SER A 343 -18.12 9.91 -0.15
N PRO A 344 -18.88 10.76 0.56
CA PRO A 344 -18.66 12.19 0.55
C PRO A 344 -17.40 12.60 1.34
N PHE A 345 -16.80 11.68 2.08
CA PHE A 345 -15.67 11.91 2.97
C PHE A 345 -14.34 11.74 2.26
N GLY A 346 -13.27 11.87 3.03
CA GLY A 346 -11.90 11.72 2.56
C GLY A 346 -11.26 13.04 2.16
N ASN A 347 -9.94 13.11 2.34
CA ASN A 347 -9.13 14.29 2.04
C ASN A 347 -7.70 13.92 1.61
N ALA A 348 -7.43 12.64 1.31
CA ALA A 348 -6.11 12.11 0.94
C ALA A 348 -4.97 12.52 1.90
N ASP A 349 -5.30 12.75 3.18
CA ASP A 349 -4.35 13.04 4.24
C ASP A 349 -4.15 11.78 5.10
N MET A 350 -3.03 11.09 4.90
CA MET A 350 -2.75 9.85 5.61
C MET A 350 -2.49 10.02 7.11
N LEU A 351 -2.11 11.22 7.58
CA LEU A 351 -2.08 11.50 9.02
C LEU A 351 -3.50 11.53 9.60
N HIS A 352 -4.43 12.17 8.88
CA HIS A 352 -5.84 12.15 9.27
C HIS A 352 -6.43 10.72 9.19
N ARG A 353 -6.04 9.92 8.19
CA ARG A 353 -6.48 8.52 8.11
C ARG A 353 -5.94 7.69 9.29
N ALA A 354 -4.69 7.88 9.70
CA ALA A 354 -4.12 7.24 10.87
C ALA A 354 -4.80 7.69 12.18
N HIS A 355 -5.17 8.98 12.29
CA HIS A 355 -6.00 9.48 13.38
C HIS A 355 -7.36 8.76 13.44
N LEU A 356 -8.04 8.61 12.30
CA LEU A 356 -9.32 7.88 12.24
C LEU A 356 -9.15 6.41 12.62
N LEU A 357 -8.08 5.75 12.18
CA LEU A 357 -7.77 4.37 12.57
C LEU A 357 -7.60 4.27 14.10
N ALA A 358 -6.85 5.19 14.71
CA ALA A 358 -6.66 5.23 16.16
C ALA A 358 -8.01 5.48 16.89
N TRP A 359 -8.80 6.43 16.38
CA TRP A 359 -10.09 6.78 16.96
C TRP A 359 -11.09 5.62 16.93
N VAL A 360 -11.30 4.98 15.77
CA VAL A 360 -12.26 3.86 15.66
C VAL A 360 -11.74 2.57 16.32
N GLY A 361 -10.42 2.44 16.45
CA GLY A 361 -9.75 1.35 17.17
C GLY A 361 -9.70 1.53 18.68
N ASP A 362 -10.28 2.62 19.23
CA ASP A 362 -10.28 2.98 20.68
C ASP A 362 -8.87 3.07 21.27
N ALA A 363 -7.88 3.57 20.51
CA ALA A 363 -6.52 3.80 20.99
C ALA A 363 -6.49 4.82 22.13
N ARG A 364 -5.79 4.50 23.23
CA ARG A 364 -5.70 5.30 24.45
C ARG A 364 -4.26 5.60 24.88
N LEU A 365 -3.32 4.76 24.44
CA LEU A 365 -1.92 4.82 24.83
C LEU A 365 -1.06 5.39 23.70
N ASP A 366 0.05 6.01 24.03
CA ASP A 366 1.00 6.58 23.08
C ASP A 366 1.47 5.53 22.07
N GLU A 367 1.73 4.30 22.51
CA GLU A 367 2.17 3.20 21.66
C GLU A 367 1.10 2.79 20.63
N GLU A 368 -0.19 2.87 20.99
CA GLU A 368 -1.31 2.57 20.10
C GLU A 368 -1.48 3.68 19.04
N LEU A 369 -1.31 4.94 19.46
CA LEU A 369 -1.31 6.09 18.54
C LEU A 369 -0.13 6.00 17.56
N GLU A 370 1.07 5.66 18.03
CA GLU A 370 2.23 5.44 17.19
C GLU A 370 2.03 4.26 16.23
N ALA A 371 1.40 3.17 16.66
CA ALA A 371 1.09 2.02 15.82
C ALA A 371 0.14 2.38 14.66
N ALA A 372 -0.86 3.23 14.93
CA ALA A 372 -1.76 3.75 13.89
C ALA A 372 -1.01 4.64 12.88
N PHE A 373 -0.11 5.51 13.33
CA PHE A 373 0.75 6.29 12.43
C PHE A 373 1.61 5.38 11.55
N ARG A 374 2.25 4.37 12.14
CA ARG A 374 3.11 3.43 11.42
C ARG A 374 2.37 2.61 10.37
N ALA A 375 1.07 2.35 10.56
CA ALA A 375 0.25 1.70 9.52
C ALA A 375 0.17 2.55 8.24
N GLY A 376 0.10 3.90 8.38
CA GLY A 376 0.09 4.86 7.28
C GLY A 376 1.47 5.29 6.78
N ALA A 377 2.56 4.81 7.38
CA ALA A 377 3.93 5.10 6.97
C ALA A 377 4.66 3.80 6.58
N ASP A 378 5.25 3.10 7.57
CA ASP A 378 6.08 1.91 7.36
C ASP A 378 5.26 0.73 6.80
N GLY A 379 4.01 0.53 7.27
CA GLY A 379 3.12 -0.53 6.79
C GLY A 379 2.85 -0.41 5.30
N GLY A 380 2.47 0.78 4.85
CA GLY A 380 2.29 1.05 3.42
C GLY A 380 3.59 0.93 2.63
N ALA A 381 4.73 1.40 3.19
CA ALA A 381 6.03 1.31 2.53
C ALA A 381 6.43 -0.15 2.28
N ARG A 382 6.36 -1.02 3.29
CA ARG A 382 6.67 -2.44 3.14
C ARG A 382 5.74 -3.12 2.13
N LEU A 383 4.44 -2.81 2.17
CA LEU A 383 3.45 -3.35 1.23
C LEU A 383 3.76 -2.96 -0.23
N LEU A 384 4.29 -1.76 -0.48
CA LEU A 384 4.71 -1.31 -1.81
C LEU A 384 6.17 -1.70 -2.14
N GLY A 385 6.86 -2.46 -1.28
CA GLY A 385 8.27 -2.83 -1.49
C GLY A 385 9.24 -1.64 -1.43
N LEU A 386 8.87 -0.57 -0.74
CA LEU A 386 9.67 0.65 -0.61
C LEU A 386 10.54 0.62 0.65
N PRO A 387 11.71 1.27 0.63
CA PRO A 387 12.53 1.39 1.84
C PRO A 387 11.81 2.22 2.91
N GLU A 388 12.01 1.86 4.18
CA GLU A 388 11.54 2.65 5.31
C GLU A 388 12.31 3.98 5.44
N THR A 389 11.67 5.00 6.01
CA THR A 389 12.23 6.34 6.16
C THR A 389 12.55 6.64 7.64
N ASP A 390 13.51 5.92 8.19
CA ASP A 390 13.88 5.94 9.61
C ASP A 390 14.63 7.20 10.09
N LEU A 391 14.85 8.17 9.21
CA LEU A 391 15.66 9.38 9.48
C LEU A 391 17.10 9.08 9.96
N LYS A 392 17.65 7.95 9.54
CA LYS A 392 19.03 7.51 9.85
C LYS A 392 19.95 7.68 8.64
N PRO A 393 21.25 7.82 8.83
CA PRO A 393 22.21 7.80 7.73
C PRO A 393 22.06 6.55 6.87
N GLY A 394 22.07 6.73 5.54
CA GLY A 394 21.85 5.69 4.54
C GLY A 394 20.38 5.47 4.15
N CYS A 395 19.42 6.00 4.90
CA CYS A 395 18.00 5.98 4.52
C CYS A 395 17.67 7.09 3.51
N PRO A 396 16.59 6.93 2.73
CA PRO A 396 16.09 8.02 1.89
C PRO A 396 15.84 9.29 2.71
N ALA A 397 16.22 10.43 2.16
CA ALA A 397 15.97 11.73 2.76
C ALA A 397 14.52 12.18 2.46
N ASP A 398 13.57 11.39 2.92
CA ASP A 398 12.13 11.56 2.76
C ASP A 398 11.52 11.78 4.14
N PHE A 399 11.02 12.97 4.42
CA PHE A 399 10.45 13.29 5.73
C PHE A 399 9.51 14.50 5.69
N LEU A 400 8.73 14.64 6.75
CA LEU A 400 7.83 15.75 6.99
C LEU A 400 8.40 16.63 8.09
N LEU A 401 8.28 17.95 7.98
CA LEU A 401 8.51 18.86 9.09
C LEU A 401 7.18 19.41 9.58
N VAL A 402 6.89 19.16 10.85
CA VAL A 402 5.63 19.58 11.50
C VAL A 402 5.91 20.23 12.85
N ARG A 403 5.02 21.12 13.27
CA ARG A 403 5.02 21.68 14.62
C ARG A 403 4.38 20.69 15.58
N GLY A 404 4.95 20.46 16.72
CA GLY A 404 4.42 19.59 17.76
C GLY A 404 5.44 19.23 18.83
N GLU A 405 4.98 18.54 19.86
CA GLU A 405 5.79 18.13 20.99
C GLU A 405 6.30 16.69 20.83
N CYS A 406 5.41 15.80 20.36
CA CYS A 406 5.69 14.37 20.14
C CYS A 406 4.76 13.81 19.05
N LEU A 407 5.02 12.58 18.57
CA LEU A 407 4.21 11.96 17.54
C LEU A 407 2.76 11.69 17.98
N PRO A 408 2.46 11.19 19.20
CA PRO A 408 1.09 11.04 19.66
C PRO A 408 0.27 12.32 19.57
N GLN A 409 0.82 13.44 20.08
CA GLN A 409 0.17 14.75 20.01
C GLN A 409 -0.05 15.20 18.56
N ILE A 410 0.93 15.02 17.68
CA ILE A 410 0.80 15.38 16.25
C ILE A 410 -0.31 14.56 15.57
N LEU A 411 -0.44 13.28 15.91
CA LEU A 411 -1.51 12.44 15.38
C LEU A 411 -2.89 12.89 15.85
N VAL A 412 -3.01 13.35 17.09
CA VAL A 412 -4.28 13.83 17.66
C VAL A 412 -4.65 15.21 17.11
N ASP A 413 -3.69 16.14 17.06
CA ASP A 413 -3.93 17.55 16.71
C ASP A 413 -3.94 17.83 15.20
N LEU A 414 -3.40 16.91 14.38
CA LEU A 414 -3.36 17.01 12.92
C LEU A 414 -2.79 18.34 12.39
N PRO A 415 -1.62 18.80 12.84
CA PRO A 415 -1.06 20.06 12.41
C PRO A 415 -0.76 20.06 10.91
N GLN A 416 -0.74 21.25 10.31
CA GLN A 416 -0.29 21.42 8.93
C GLN A 416 1.18 20.96 8.79
N ARG A 417 1.51 20.38 7.63
CA ARG A 417 2.90 20.07 7.27
C ARG A 417 3.55 21.36 6.77
N ASP A 418 4.54 21.85 7.52
CA ASP A 418 5.26 23.06 7.11
C ASP A 418 6.16 22.76 5.89
N LEU A 419 6.80 21.56 5.87
CA LEU A 419 7.61 21.09 4.73
C LEU A 419 7.36 19.60 4.47
N VAL A 420 7.38 19.23 3.20
CA VAL A 420 7.48 17.85 2.73
C VAL A 420 8.76 17.72 1.94
N VAL A 421 9.61 16.79 2.35
CA VAL A 421 10.91 16.53 1.74
C VAL A 421 10.89 15.16 1.07
N ARG A 422 11.33 15.12 -0.20
CA ARG A 422 11.47 13.91 -1.01
C ARG A 422 12.85 13.86 -1.64
N ALA A 423 13.60 12.79 -1.42
CA ALA A 423 14.99 12.63 -1.89
C ALA A 423 15.86 13.90 -1.60
N GLY A 424 15.74 14.43 -0.38
CA GLY A 424 16.49 15.61 0.06
C GLY A 424 16.04 16.94 -0.57
N ARG A 425 14.90 16.97 -1.26
CA ARG A 425 14.32 18.19 -1.87
C ARG A 425 13.03 18.57 -1.19
N VAL A 426 12.79 19.83 -0.97
CA VAL A 426 11.47 20.32 -0.56
C VAL A 426 10.53 20.21 -1.75
N VAL A 427 9.52 19.36 -1.67
CA VAL A 427 8.51 19.14 -2.72
C VAL A 427 7.17 19.80 -2.39
N ALA A 428 6.95 20.15 -1.12
CA ALA A 428 5.83 21.01 -0.73
C ALA A 428 6.21 21.87 0.49
N ARG A 429 5.63 23.06 0.55
CA ARG A 429 5.78 24.03 1.63
C ARG A 429 4.44 24.67 1.97
N ASP A 430 4.10 24.71 3.25
CA ASP A 430 2.89 25.34 3.77
C ASP A 430 1.58 24.91 3.07
N GLY A 431 1.53 23.64 2.64
CA GLY A 431 0.37 23.05 1.97
C GLY A 431 0.31 23.25 0.45
N GLU A 432 1.37 23.81 -0.16
CA GLU A 432 1.47 24.01 -1.61
C GLU A 432 2.67 23.26 -2.20
N LEU A 433 2.50 22.70 -3.40
CA LEU A 433 3.61 22.08 -4.12
C LEU A 433 4.67 23.14 -4.49
N THR A 434 5.93 22.83 -4.18
CA THR A 434 7.05 23.64 -4.65
C THR A 434 7.47 23.14 -6.03
N GLY A 435 7.38 23.99 -7.04
CA GLY A 435 7.80 23.88 -8.44
C GLY A 435 8.14 22.50 -9.02
N ARG A 436 7.77 22.30 -10.26
CA ARG A 436 8.10 21.11 -11.09
C ARG A 436 9.57 20.99 -11.41
#